data_18d4168cdfa3f6522e3f4f81a2031cd9
#
_entry.id   18d4168cdfa3f6522e3f4f81a2031cd9
#
_cell.length_a   1.000
_cell.length_b   1.000
_cell.length_c   1.000
_cell.angle_alpha   90.00
_cell.angle_beta   90.00
_cell.angle_gamma   90.00
#
_symmetry.space_group_name_H-M   'P 1'
#
loop_
_entity.id
_entity.type
_entity.pdbx_description
1 polymer ?
#
loop_
_entity_poly.entity_id
_entity_poly.type
_entity_poly.pdbx_seq_one_letter_code
_entity_poly.pdbx_strand_id
1 'polypeptide(L)'
;MIMNEDKQILKNFRGIIDSTLREGFQFSKANFSLVEQKTIYAYLAKIGIDYIEVGNPARAEILQMIRELVRSRNGSSTKILSHIRNHEYDVEKAVESGVDGINMLCTVDPERLTALGKTSQEYRAALIRNVDAAKAHGLEVRVGVEDFFGQSEIQSLEIYLLSASLGVDRVALADTLGKAMSWEVYRRIKDLRRTIATPLEVHFHNDLGHAVGNALAALQAGANYISASLLGIGERTGITPLSSLLVNLYVLDREVGKRYDLSLLTQAENYIAKICGIETPPNLMTSPSNGFAHKAGIHLDALVKFGPHKYELLPPQLIGNRRALVAGTLLSGKTARRDIRKFREKYG
;
A
#
# COMPACT_ATOMS: atom_id res chain seq x y z
N MET A 1 3.94 25.59 -6.37
CA MET A 1 4.51 25.32 -7.71
C MET A 1 5.43 24.13 -7.53
N ILE A 2 5.02 22.96 -8.04
CA ILE A 2 5.80 21.72 -7.95
C ILE A 2 6.99 21.89 -8.91
N MET A 3 8.20 21.75 -8.39
CA MET A 3 9.41 21.89 -9.22
C MET A 3 9.56 20.67 -10.13
N ASN A 4 10.21 20.83 -11.29
CA ASN A 4 10.44 19.70 -12.22
C ASN A 4 11.24 18.54 -11.59
N GLU A 5 11.98 18.82 -10.53
CA GLU A 5 12.72 17.82 -9.74
C GLU A 5 11.81 16.86 -9.00
N ASP A 6 10.64 17.34 -8.51
CA ASP A 6 9.69 16.50 -7.76
C ASP A 6 9.07 15.39 -8.65
N LYS A 7 8.84 15.68 -9.94
CA LYS A 7 8.35 14.67 -10.90
C LYS A 7 9.35 13.56 -11.19
N GLN A 8 10.64 13.81 -10.99
CA GLN A 8 11.67 12.79 -11.17
C GLN A 8 11.55 11.64 -10.16
N ILE A 9 10.96 11.90 -8.98
CA ILE A 9 10.71 10.86 -7.96
C ILE A 9 9.83 9.74 -8.53
N LEU A 10 8.85 10.08 -9.37
CA LEU A 10 7.91 9.12 -9.96
C LEU A 10 8.36 8.52 -11.30
N LYS A 11 9.55 8.87 -11.79
CA LYS A 11 10.05 8.41 -13.10
C LYS A 11 10.02 6.87 -13.25
N ASN A 12 10.32 6.17 -12.17
CA ASN A 12 10.40 4.71 -12.15
C ASN A 12 9.14 4.05 -11.58
N PHE A 13 8.17 4.85 -11.10
CA PHE A 13 6.95 4.33 -10.51
C PHE A 13 6.11 3.58 -11.55
N ARG A 14 5.73 2.34 -11.22
CA ARG A 14 4.94 1.46 -12.08
C ARG A 14 3.59 1.12 -11.51
N GLY A 15 3.44 1.03 -10.19
CA GLY A 15 2.16 0.69 -9.60
C GLY A 15 2.13 0.47 -8.09
N ILE A 16 0.93 0.19 -7.62
CA ILE A 16 0.62 -0.07 -6.22
C ILE A 16 0.09 -1.49 -6.07
N ILE A 17 0.57 -2.16 -5.03
CA ILE A 17 0.03 -3.43 -4.55
C ILE A 17 -0.78 -3.12 -3.29
N ASP A 18 -2.10 -3.27 -3.35
CA ASP A 18 -2.90 -3.19 -2.13
C ASP A 18 -2.90 -4.54 -1.41
N SER A 19 -2.50 -4.53 -0.16
CA SER A 19 -2.38 -5.72 0.68
C SER A 19 -3.48 -5.79 1.76
N THR A 20 -4.58 -5.04 1.61
CA THR A 20 -5.70 -5.04 2.56
C THR A 20 -6.26 -6.45 2.76
N LEU A 21 -6.35 -7.25 1.69
CA LEU A 21 -6.86 -8.62 1.73
C LEU A 21 -5.82 -9.68 2.13
N ARG A 22 -4.60 -9.27 2.47
CA ARG A 22 -3.56 -10.14 3.04
C ARG A 22 -3.04 -9.57 4.35
N GLU A 23 -2.32 -8.46 4.32
CA GLU A 23 -1.74 -7.80 5.49
C GLU A 23 -2.83 -7.24 6.41
N GLY A 24 -3.87 -6.67 5.80
CA GLY A 24 -5.01 -6.14 6.55
C GLY A 24 -5.75 -7.18 7.38
N PHE A 25 -5.74 -8.47 6.98
CA PHE A 25 -6.28 -9.56 7.81
C PHE A 25 -5.50 -9.80 9.09
N GLN A 26 -4.25 -9.33 9.19
CA GLN A 26 -3.44 -9.44 10.41
C GLN A 26 -3.78 -8.35 11.43
N PHE A 27 -4.56 -7.36 11.04
CA PHE A 27 -5.12 -6.38 11.98
C PHE A 27 -6.06 -7.09 12.96
N SER A 28 -5.88 -6.86 14.25
CA SER A 28 -6.54 -7.61 15.34
C SER A 28 -8.08 -7.58 15.31
N LYS A 29 -8.68 -6.62 14.62
CA LYS A 29 -10.15 -6.48 14.46
C LYS A 29 -10.63 -6.86 13.05
N ALA A 30 -9.75 -7.26 12.15
CA ALA A 30 -10.14 -7.65 10.80
C ALA A 30 -10.63 -9.11 10.77
N ASN A 31 -11.84 -9.29 10.25
CA ASN A 31 -12.40 -10.61 9.96
C ASN A 31 -13.38 -10.47 8.79
N PHE A 32 -12.83 -10.35 7.58
CA PHE A 32 -13.62 -10.05 6.40
C PHE A 32 -14.31 -11.29 5.83
N SER A 33 -15.65 -11.28 5.82
CA SER A 33 -16.45 -12.26 5.07
C SER A 33 -16.15 -12.19 3.57
N LEU A 34 -16.51 -13.23 2.82
CA LEU A 34 -16.34 -13.23 1.36
C LEU A 34 -17.05 -12.06 0.67
N VAL A 35 -18.22 -11.64 1.17
CA VAL A 35 -18.96 -10.49 0.64
C VAL A 35 -18.18 -9.19 0.86
N GLU A 36 -17.60 -9.02 2.03
CA GLU A 36 -16.77 -7.86 2.36
C GLU A 36 -15.47 -7.85 1.54
N GLN A 37 -14.83 -9.00 1.34
CA GLN A 37 -13.65 -9.11 0.47
C GLN A 37 -13.96 -8.73 -0.98
N LYS A 38 -15.08 -9.21 -1.54
CA LYS A 38 -15.55 -8.80 -2.87
C LYS A 38 -15.84 -7.30 -2.95
N THR A 39 -16.38 -6.72 -1.89
CA THR A 39 -16.63 -5.27 -1.80
C THR A 39 -15.32 -4.47 -1.74
N ILE A 40 -14.35 -4.92 -0.94
CA ILE A 40 -13.01 -4.33 -0.86
C ILE A 40 -12.33 -4.39 -2.24
N TYR A 41 -12.35 -5.57 -2.88
CA TYR A 41 -11.84 -5.72 -4.24
C TYR A 41 -12.49 -4.73 -5.21
N ALA A 42 -13.81 -4.60 -5.16
CA ALA A 42 -14.54 -3.69 -6.04
C ALA A 42 -14.17 -2.21 -5.83
N TYR A 43 -13.92 -1.77 -4.59
CA TYR A 43 -13.39 -0.42 -4.32
C TYR A 43 -12.00 -0.25 -4.91
N LEU A 44 -11.09 -1.16 -4.63
CA LEU A 44 -9.71 -1.09 -5.10
C LEU A 44 -9.62 -1.13 -6.63
N ALA A 45 -10.41 -1.99 -7.27
CA ALA A 45 -10.50 -2.08 -8.73
C ALA A 45 -11.07 -0.77 -9.36
N LYS A 46 -12.09 -0.15 -8.74
CA LYS A 46 -12.64 1.14 -9.19
C LYS A 46 -11.66 2.29 -8.97
N ILE A 47 -10.88 2.28 -7.89
CA ILE A 47 -9.80 3.24 -7.67
C ILE A 47 -8.73 3.09 -8.76
N GLY A 48 -8.59 1.91 -9.37
CA GLY A 48 -7.62 1.61 -10.41
C GLY A 48 -6.32 1.03 -9.85
N ILE A 49 -6.36 0.40 -8.67
CA ILE A 49 -5.17 -0.25 -8.07
C ILE A 49 -4.67 -1.36 -9.00
N ASP A 50 -3.35 -1.42 -9.18
CA ASP A 50 -2.73 -2.31 -10.15
C ASP A 50 -2.79 -3.78 -9.73
N TYR A 51 -2.50 -4.03 -8.45
CA TYR A 51 -2.44 -5.38 -7.87
C TYR A 51 -3.12 -5.41 -6.51
N ILE A 52 -3.82 -6.51 -6.23
CA ILE A 52 -4.35 -6.83 -4.90
C ILE A 52 -3.68 -8.13 -4.43
N GLU A 53 -3.05 -8.06 -3.26
CA GLU A 53 -2.44 -9.22 -2.64
C GLU A 53 -3.46 -9.91 -1.72
N VAL A 54 -3.60 -11.24 -1.88
CA VAL A 54 -4.44 -12.11 -1.05
C VAL A 54 -3.60 -13.14 -0.30
N GLY A 55 -4.22 -13.80 0.68
CA GLY A 55 -3.55 -14.78 1.53
C GLY A 55 -3.08 -16.04 0.80
N ASN A 56 -2.50 -16.97 1.59
CA ASN A 56 -1.95 -18.23 1.10
C ASN A 56 -3.07 -19.27 0.83
N PRO A 57 -3.20 -19.80 -0.40
CA PRO A 57 -4.23 -20.77 -0.78
C PRO A 57 -3.97 -22.20 -0.28
N ALA A 58 -2.94 -22.44 0.51
CA ALA A 58 -2.62 -23.78 1.05
C ALA A 58 -3.73 -24.38 1.94
N ARG A 59 -4.62 -23.53 2.50
CA ARG A 59 -5.82 -23.96 3.21
C ARG A 59 -7.01 -23.99 2.26
N ALA A 60 -7.82 -25.04 2.33
CA ALA A 60 -8.97 -25.25 1.43
C ALA A 60 -9.97 -24.09 1.45
N GLU A 61 -10.26 -23.55 2.65
CA GLU A 61 -11.17 -22.43 2.81
C GLU A 61 -10.64 -21.14 2.14
N ILE A 62 -9.34 -20.87 2.27
CA ILE A 62 -8.70 -19.71 1.64
C ILE A 62 -8.64 -19.90 0.13
N LEU A 63 -8.31 -21.09 -0.36
CA LEU A 63 -8.33 -21.43 -1.77
C LEU A 63 -9.71 -21.17 -2.38
N GLN A 64 -10.78 -21.62 -1.73
CA GLN A 64 -12.14 -21.41 -2.20
C GLN A 64 -12.49 -19.90 -2.22
N MET A 65 -12.11 -19.16 -1.18
CA MET A 65 -12.34 -17.70 -1.12
C MET A 65 -11.61 -16.97 -2.25
N ILE A 66 -10.35 -17.33 -2.53
CA ILE A 66 -9.57 -16.74 -3.63
C ILE A 66 -10.22 -17.04 -4.98
N ARG A 67 -10.66 -18.29 -5.22
CA ARG A 67 -11.38 -18.66 -6.45
C ARG A 67 -12.63 -17.82 -6.66
N GLU A 68 -13.42 -17.61 -5.61
CA GLU A 68 -14.61 -16.77 -5.66
C GLU A 68 -14.29 -15.30 -5.93
N LEU A 69 -13.19 -14.80 -5.35
CA LEU A 69 -12.71 -13.44 -5.61
C LEU A 69 -12.25 -13.29 -7.08
N VAL A 70 -11.47 -14.24 -7.57
CA VAL A 70 -11.01 -14.29 -8.96
C VAL A 70 -12.19 -14.29 -9.95
N ARG A 71 -13.23 -15.09 -9.68
CA ARG A 71 -14.45 -15.13 -10.52
C ARG A 71 -15.23 -13.80 -10.48
N SER A 72 -15.09 -13.02 -9.42
CA SER A 72 -15.84 -11.76 -9.25
C SER A 72 -15.20 -10.54 -9.93
N ARG A 73 -14.12 -10.69 -10.68
CA ARG A 73 -13.34 -9.59 -11.30
C ARG A 73 -14.12 -8.69 -12.25
N ASN A 74 -15.19 -9.21 -12.88
CA ASN A 74 -16.07 -8.46 -13.79
C ASN A 74 -15.32 -7.64 -14.87
N GLY A 75 -14.24 -8.21 -15.45
CA GLY A 75 -13.44 -7.54 -16.47
C GLY A 75 -12.47 -6.44 -15.96
N SER A 76 -12.28 -6.34 -14.66
CA SER A 76 -11.27 -5.43 -14.10
C SER A 76 -9.86 -5.81 -14.53
N SER A 77 -9.03 -4.81 -14.83
CA SER A 77 -7.60 -4.97 -15.12
C SER A 77 -6.74 -5.17 -13.86
N THR A 78 -7.30 -4.98 -12.67
CA THR A 78 -6.60 -5.19 -11.40
C THR A 78 -6.24 -6.66 -11.22
N LYS A 79 -4.94 -6.94 -11.09
CA LYS A 79 -4.43 -8.30 -10.94
C LYS A 79 -4.49 -8.77 -9.48
N ILE A 80 -4.67 -10.06 -9.28
CA ILE A 80 -4.67 -10.70 -7.95
C ILE A 80 -3.39 -11.51 -7.79
N LEU A 81 -2.64 -11.23 -6.73
CA LEU A 81 -1.43 -11.96 -6.35
C LEU A 81 -1.68 -12.74 -5.07
N SER A 82 -1.23 -13.98 -5.01
CA SER A 82 -1.29 -14.77 -3.79
C SER A 82 0.04 -14.73 -3.03
N HIS A 83 -0.02 -14.46 -1.73
CA HIS A 83 1.16 -14.49 -0.87
C HIS A 83 1.43 -15.93 -0.43
N ILE A 84 2.57 -16.49 -0.80
CA ILE A 84 2.91 -17.89 -0.56
C ILE A 84 4.29 -18.03 0.09
N ARG A 85 4.54 -19.18 0.69
CA ARG A 85 5.88 -19.59 1.14
C ARG A 85 6.68 -20.15 -0.03
N ASN A 86 7.99 -20.25 0.10
CA ASN A 86 8.85 -21.00 -0.81
C ASN A 86 8.63 -22.52 -0.65
N HIS A 87 7.47 -22.99 -1.12
CA HIS A 87 7.02 -24.37 -0.97
C HIS A 87 6.21 -24.82 -2.19
N GLU A 88 6.52 -26.00 -2.73
CA GLU A 88 5.90 -26.55 -3.95
C GLU A 88 4.37 -26.63 -3.86
N TYR A 89 3.85 -27.17 -2.76
CA TYR A 89 2.40 -27.25 -2.53
C TYR A 89 1.70 -25.88 -2.58
N ASP A 90 2.36 -24.83 -2.06
CA ASP A 90 1.79 -23.49 -2.09
C ASP A 90 1.71 -22.95 -3.55
N VAL A 91 2.72 -23.27 -4.39
CA VAL A 91 2.72 -22.93 -5.83
C VAL A 91 1.58 -23.66 -6.55
N GLU A 92 1.43 -24.97 -6.33
CA GLU A 92 0.33 -25.75 -6.91
C GLU A 92 -1.03 -25.15 -6.57
N LYS A 93 -1.24 -24.80 -5.29
CA LYS A 93 -2.50 -24.20 -4.83
C LYS A 93 -2.71 -22.79 -5.37
N ALA A 94 -1.66 -22.01 -5.59
CA ALA A 94 -1.76 -20.70 -6.25
C ALA A 94 -2.21 -20.88 -7.72
N VAL A 95 -1.62 -21.79 -8.46
CA VAL A 95 -2.07 -22.15 -9.83
C VAL A 95 -3.54 -22.57 -9.83
N GLU A 96 -3.91 -23.48 -8.93
CA GLU A 96 -5.28 -23.99 -8.79
C GLU A 96 -6.30 -22.88 -8.44
N SER A 97 -5.86 -21.82 -7.76
CA SER A 97 -6.72 -20.70 -7.37
C SER A 97 -7.09 -19.76 -8.52
N GLY A 98 -6.31 -19.76 -9.61
CA GLY A 98 -6.52 -18.92 -10.78
C GLY A 98 -6.07 -17.46 -10.60
N VAL A 99 -5.17 -17.18 -9.66
CA VAL A 99 -4.54 -15.87 -9.51
C VAL A 99 -3.61 -15.53 -10.68
N ASP A 100 -3.31 -14.25 -10.87
CA ASP A 100 -2.43 -13.79 -11.95
C ASP A 100 -0.95 -13.97 -11.62
N GLY A 101 -0.62 -14.11 -10.34
CA GLY A 101 0.75 -14.24 -9.91
C GLY A 101 0.88 -14.55 -8.42
N ILE A 102 2.13 -14.71 -8.01
CA ILE A 102 2.50 -15.03 -6.63
C ILE A 102 3.49 -14.04 -6.06
N ASN A 103 3.38 -13.82 -4.75
CA ASN A 103 4.39 -13.23 -3.90
C ASN A 103 5.01 -14.34 -3.06
N MET A 104 6.18 -14.80 -3.42
CA MET A 104 6.91 -15.86 -2.70
C MET A 104 7.79 -15.23 -1.63
N LEU A 105 7.40 -15.40 -0.36
CA LEU A 105 8.18 -14.93 0.78
C LEU A 105 9.36 -15.86 1.05
N CYS A 106 10.55 -15.29 1.07
CA CYS A 106 11.81 -15.96 1.39
C CYS A 106 12.41 -15.42 2.69
N THR A 107 13.18 -16.28 3.36
CA THR A 107 14.00 -15.90 4.51
C THR A 107 15.47 -16.19 4.25
N VAL A 108 16.33 -15.37 4.82
CA VAL A 108 17.79 -15.59 4.89
C VAL A 108 18.25 -15.77 6.33
N ASP A 109 17.33 -15.73 7.28
CA ASP A 109 17.59 -15.90 8.71
C ASP A 109 17.97 -17.36 9.02
N PRO A 110 19.19 -17.61 9.56
CA PRO A 110 19.64 -18.95 9.89
C PRO A 110 18.76 -19.68 10.91
N GLU A 111 18.20 -18.95 11.88
CA GLU A 111 17.33 -19.54 12.90
C GLU A 111 16.02 -20.03 12.26
N ARG A 112 15.45 -19.23 11.36
CA ARG A 112 14.26 -19.64 10.61
C ARG A 112 14.52 -20.79 9.66
N LEU A 113 15.66 -20.80 8.96
CA LEU A 113 16.04 -21.94 8.11
C LEU A 113 16.18 -23.23 8.93
N THR A 114 16.81 -23.13 10.12
CA THR A 114 16.91 -24.23 11.07
C THR A 114 15.53 -24.71 11.53
N ALA A 115 14.62 -23.81 11.88
CA ALA A 115 13.25 -24.15 12.27
C ALA A 115 12.45 -24.80 11.13
N LEU A 116 12.77 -24.49 9.87
CA LEU A 116 12.21 -25.15 8.68
C LEU A 116 12.88 -26.51 8.38
N GLY A 117 13.90 -26.90 9.11
CA GLY A 117 14.69 -28.11 8.84
C GLY A 117 15.44 -28.07 7.51
N LYS A 118 15.87 -26.88 7.06
CA LYS A 118 16.52 -26.68 5.77
C LYS A 118 17.86 -25.98 5.90
N THR A 119 18.81 -26.44 5.12
CA THR A 119 20.04 -25.69 4.84
C THR A 119 19.75 -24.53 3.86
N SER A 120 20.60 -23.53 3.84
CA SER A 120 20.55 -22.42 2.87
C SER A 120 20.57 -22.94 1.42
N GLN A 121 21.36 -23.98 1.15
CA GLN A 121 21.47 -24.58 -0.19
C GLN A 121 20.17 -25.29 -0.61
N GLU A 122 19.57 -26.08 0.24
CA GLU A 122 18.28 -26.75 -0.01
C GLU A 122 17.16 -25.74 -0.21
N TYR A 123 17.17 -24.64 0.56
CA TYR A 123 16.18 -23.58 0.46
C TYR A 123 16.28 -22.82 -0.87
N ARG A 124 17.52 -22.54 -1.34
CA ARG A 124 17.76 -21.94 -2.67
C ARG A 124 17.38 -22.89 -3.80
N ALA A 125 17.69 -24.19 -3.67
CA ALA A 125 17.28 -25.18 -4.66
C ALA A 125 15.74 -25.29 -4.74
N ALA A 126 15.04 -25.19 -3.62
CA ALA A 126 13.58 -25.11 -3.63
C ALA A 126 13.06 -23.83 -4.31
N LEU A 127 13.71 -22.69 -4.06
CA LEU A 127 13.35 -21.41 -4.73
C LEU A 127 13.44 -21.54 -6.25
N ILE A 128 14.51 -22.12 -6.77
CA ILE A 128 14.70 -22.33 -8.23
C ILE A 128 13.52 -23.15 -8.78
N ARG A 129 13.27 -24.34 -8.20
CA ARG A 129 12.17 -25.20 -8.65
C ARG A 129 10.80 -24.53 -8.60
N ASN A 130 10.54 -23.80 -7.52
CA ASN A 130 9.24 -23.16 -7.30
C ASN A 130 9.01 -21.97 -8.24
N VAL A 131 10.06 -21.18 -8.53
CA VAL A 131 10.00 -20.09 -9.53
C VAL A 131 9.77 -20.68 -10.92
N ASP A 132 10.52 -21.70 -11.32
CA ASP A 132 10.36 -22.36 -12.62
C ASP A 132 8.96 -22.95 -12.79
N ALA A 133 8.44 -23.63 -11.76
CA ALA A 133 7.09 -24.18 -11.76
C ALA A 133 6.02 -23.08 -11.92
N ALA A 134 6.11 -22.00 -11.14
CA ALA A 134 5.16 -20.90 -11.23
C ALA A 134 5.18 -20.24 -12.63
N LYS A 135 6.35 -20.01 -13.19
CA LYS A 135 6.52 -19.43 -14.54
C LYS A 135 6.02 -20.37 -15.64
N ALA A 136 6.24 -21.67 -15.51
CA ALA A 136 5.74 -22.67 -16.46
C ALA A 136 4.19 -22.66 -16.55
N HIS A 137 3.51 -22.24 -15.48
CA HIS A 137 2.07 -22.04 -15.44
C HIS A 137 1.62 -20.60 -15.80
N GLY A 138 2.54 -19.74 -16.24
CA GLY A 138 2.23 -18.38 -16.67
C GLY A 138 1.96 -17.38 -15.54
N LEU A 139 2.30 -17.71 -14.29
CA LEU A 139 2.14 -16.80 -13.17
C LEU A 139 3.21 -15.69 -13.19
N GLU A 140 2.83 -14.47 -12.87
CA GLU A 140 3.80 -13.45 -12.47
C GLU A 140 4.45 -13.87 -11.14
N VAL A 141 5.79 -13.77 -11.06
CA VAL A 141 6.53 -14.19 -9.87
C VAL A 141 7.21 -12.99 -9.22
N ARG A 142 6.82 -12.71 -7.99
CA ARG A 142 7.51 -11.80 -7.09
C ARG A 142 8.22 -12.59 -6.00
N VAL A 143 9.49 -12.31 -5.74
CA VAL A 143 10.26 -12.87 -4.63
C VAL A 143 10.58 -11.78 -3.62
N GLY A 144 10.10 -11.95 -2.39
CA GLY A 144 10.37 -11.05 -1.27
C GLY A 144 11.28 -11.68 -0.23
N VAL A 145 12.22 -10.89 0.33
CA VAL A 145 13.00 -11.29 1.50
C VAL A 145 12.42 -10.60 2.74
N GLU A 146 12.08 -11.42 3.74
CA GLU A 146 11.59 -10.94 5.02
C GLU A 146 12.68 -10.14 5.74
N ASP A 147 12.26 -9.04 6.36
CA ASP A 147 13.10 -8.13 7.16
C ASP A 147 14.41 -7.70 6.47
N PHE A 148 14.31 -7.34 5.18
CA PHE A 148 15.47 -6.87 4.41
C PHE A 148 16.26 -5.78 5.14
N PHE A 149 15.58 -4.86 5.83
CA PHE A 149 16.23 -3.77 6.54
C PHE A 149 16.84 -4.18 7.89
N GLY A 150 16.49 -5.37 8.41
CA GLY A 150 17.04 -5.94 9.63
C GLY A 150 18.07 -7.05 9.43
N GLN A 151 18.06 -7.66 8.24
CA GLN A 151 18.93 -8.81 7.92
C GLN A 151 20.25 -8.39 7.26
N SER A 152 21.15 -9.38 7.08
CA SER A 152 22.39 -9.22 6.34
C SER A 152 22.12 -8.79 4.90
N GLU A 153 22.69 -7.65 4.49
CA GLU A 153 22.60 -7.14 3.12
C GLU A 153 23.17 -8.15 2.11
N ILE A 154 24.25 -8.84 2.45
CA ILE A 154 24.94 -9.82 1.57
C ILE A 154 24.01 -11.02 1.30
N GLN A 155 23.44 -11.61 2.36
CA GLN A 155 22.58 -12.78 2.20
C GLN A 155 21.29 -12.46 1.45
N SER A 156 20.69 -11.29 1.70
CA SER A 156 19.54 -10.82 0.96
C SER A 156 19.86 -10.57 -0.51
N LEU A 157 21.03 -9.97 -0.79
CA LEU A 157 21.49 -9.73 -2.15
C LEU A 157 21.67 -11.03 -2.94
N GLU A 158 22.17 -12.10 -2.32
CA GLU A 158 22.30 -13.41 -2.98
C GLU A 158 20.94 -13.97 -3.45
N ILE A 159 19.89 -13.85 -2.61
CA ILE A 159 18.52 -14.26 -3.01
C ILE A 159 18.01 -13.38 -4.16
N TYR A 160 18.26 -12.07 -4.12
CA TYR A 160 17.79 -11.17 -5.18
C TYR A 160 18.53 -11.39 -6.51
N LEU A 161 19.84 -11.66 -6.47
CA LEU A 161 20.62 -12.00 -7.66
C LEU A 161 20.16 -13.33 -8.27
N LEU A 162 19.93 -14.35 -7.43
CA LEU A 162 19.36 -15.62 -7.85
C LEU A 162 17.98 -15.39 -8.48
N SER A 163 17.09 -14.66 -7.82
CA SER A 163 15.76 -14.35 -8.35
C SER A 163 15.83 -13.61 -9.68
N ALA A 164 16.72 -12.63 -9.81
CA ALA A 164 16.94 -11.90 -11.05
C ALA A 164 17.43 -12.83 -12.18
N SER A 165 18.33 -13.77 -11.89
CA SER A 165 18.82 -14.76 -12.88
C SER A 165 17.74 -15.73 -13.34
N LEU A 166 16.75 -16.01 -12.49
CA LEU A 166 15.56 -16.81 -12.83
C LEU A 166 14.49 -15.99 -13.58
N GLY A 167 14.74 -14.71 -13.81
CA GLY A 167 13.84 -13.82 -14.54
C GLY A 167 12.50 -13.61 -13.83
N VAL A 168 12.49 -13.43 -12.51
CA VAL A 168 11.28 -13.06 -11.79
C VAL A 168 10.83 -11.65 -12.18
N ASP A 169 9.52 -11.39 -12.11
CA ASP A 169 8.94 -10.11 -12.52
C ASP A 169 9.30 -8.96 -11.57
N ARG A 170 9.48 -9.28 -10.28
CA ARG A 170 9.83 -8.32 -9.22
C ARG A 170 10.59 -8.98 -8.08
N VAL A 171 11.39 -8.17 -7.39
CA VAL A 171 11.89 -8.50 -6.04
C VAL A 171 11.35 -7.49 -5.04
N ALA A 172 11.03 -7.96 -3.83
CA ALA A 172 10.40 -7.15 -2.80
C ALA A 172 11.28 -7.04 -1.55
N LEU A 173 11.35 -5.82 -1.03
CA LEU A 173 12.11 -5.46 0.15
C LEU A 173 11.13 -5.11 1.27
N ALA A 174 11.19 -5.84 2.37
CA ALA A 174 10.30 -5.62 3.51
C ALA A 174 11.06 -4.98 4.69
N ASP A 175 10.49 -3.94 5.26
CA ASP A 175 10.82 -3.44 6.60
C ASP A 175 9.82 -4.06 7.58
N THR A 176 10.08 -5.33 7.95
CA THR A 176 9.16 -6.14 8.75
C THR A 176 8.93 -5.57 10.14
N LEU A 177 9.91 -4.89 10.71
CA LEU A 177 9.82 -4.30 12.04
C LEU A 177 9.42 -2.82 12.05
N GLY A 178 9.25 -2.19 10.87
CA GLY A 178 8.88 -0.79 10.75
C GLY A 178 9.90 0.18 11.34
N LYS A 179 11.20 -0.19 11.33
CA LYS A 179 12.29 0.54 11.98
C LYS A 179 13.20 1.33 11.03
N ALA A 180 13.07 1.12 9.74
CA ALA A 180 13.93 1.76 8.76
C ALA A 180 13.70 3.28 8.72
N MET A 181 14.80 4.02 8.61
CA MET A 181 14.77 5.46 8.43
C MET A 181 14.87 5.83 6.94
N SER A 182 14.20 6.90 6.52
CA SER A 182 14.09 7.24 5.09
C SER A 182 15.43 7.43 4.39
N TRP A 183 16.47 7.94 5.08
CA TRP A 183 17.83 8.05 4.50
C TRP A 183 18.50 6.68 4.32
N GLU A 184 18.25 5.73 5.22
CA GLU A 184 18.73 4.36 5.11
C GLU A 184 18.03 3.65 3.95
N VAL A 185 16.71 3.78 3.85
CA VAL A 185 15.90 3.26 2.73
C VAL A 185 16.44 3.78 1.41
N TYR A 186 16.63 5.09 1.28
CA TYR A 186 17.17 5.70 0.06
C TYR A 186 18.54 5.11 -0.30
N ARG A 187 19.47 5.05 0.65
CA ARG A 187 20.82 4.53 0.42
C ARG A 187 20.79 3.07 -0.03
N ARG A 188 20.14 2.20 0.75
CA ARG A 188 20.13 0.74 0.47
C ARG A 188 19.45 0.40 -0.85
N ILE A 189 18.34 1.05 -1.17
CA ILE A 189 17.65 0.83 -2.45
C ILE A 189 18.48 1.36 -3.61
N LYS A 190 19.12 2.52 -3.47
CA LYS A 190 20.00 3.07 -4.50
C LYS A 190 21.20 2.18 -4.78
N ASP A 191 21.78 1.58 -3.74
CA ASP A 191 22.91 0.66 -3.88
C ASP A 191 22.46 -0.66 -4.53
N LEU A 192 21.33 -1.23 -4.12
CA LEU A 192 20.75 -2.41 -4.74
C LEU A 192 20.44 -2.18 -6.22
N ARG A 193 19.93 -0.99 -6.56
CA ARG A 193 19.58 -0.60 -7.93
C ARG A 193 20.77 -0.57 -8.90
N ARG A 194 21.99 -0.38 -8.38
CA ARG A 194 23.23 -0.48 -9.18
C ARG A 194 23.58 -1.93 -9.55
N THR A 195 23.05 -2.87 -8.79
CA THR A 195 23.41 -4.29 -8.88
C THR A 195 22.37 -5.09 -9.67
N ILE A 196 21.07 -4.78 -9.52
CA ILE A 196 20.01 -5.52 -10.19
C ILE A 196 19.09 -4.59 -11.02
N ALA A 197 18.74 -5.05 -12.23
CA ALA A 197 17.79 -4.36 -13.12
C ALA A 197 16.32 -4.75 -12.87
N THR A 198 16.09 -5.91 -12.25
CA THR A 198 14.75 -6.41 -11.91
C THR A 198 13.93 -5.35 -11.16
N PRO A 199 12.66 -5.14 -11.49
CA PRO A 199 11.80 -4.19 -10.79
C PRO A 199 11.78 -4.43 -9.28
N LEU A 200 11.85 -3.32 -8.50
CA LEU A 200 11.85 -3.35 -7.05
C LEU A 200 10.47 -2.97 -6.52
N GLU A 201 9.95 -3.77 -5.60
CA GLU A 201 8.80 -3.47 -4.78
C GLU A 201 9.23 -3.24 -3.34
N VAL A 202 8.54 -2.36 -2.61
CA VAL A 202 8.82 -2.09 -1.21
C VAL A 202 7.56 -2.26 -0.36
N HIS A 203 7.76 -2.81 0.83
CA HIS A 203 6.73 -3.04 1.84
C HIS A 203 7.23 -2.51 3.19
N PHE A 204 6.58 -1.46 3.70
CA PHE A 204 7.00 -0.80 4.94
C PHE A 204 5.93 -0.91 6.01
N HIS A 205 6.27 -1.55 7.15
CA HIS A 205 5.48 -1.41 8.37
C HIS A 205 5.64 0.00 8.96
N ASN A 206 4.67 0.42 9.78
CA ASN A 206 4.53 1.80 10.22
C ASN A 206 4.81 1.99 11.73
N ASP A 207 5.61 1.11 12.35
CA ASP A 207 5.83 1.12 13.80
C ASP A 207 6.43 2.44 14.30
N LEU A 208 7.35 3.02 13.57
CA LEU A 208 7.91 4.34 13.86
C LEU A 208 7.18 5.51 13.14
N GLY A 209 6.10 5.24 12.42
CA GLY A 209 5.35 6.27 11.69
C GLY A 209 6.00 6.74 10.38
N HIS A 210 6.98 6.02 9.86
CA HIS A 210 7.77 6.43 8.68
C HIS A 210 7.32 5.80 7.37
N ALA A 211 6.32 4.92 7.35
CA ALA A 211 5.98 4.11 6.19
C ALA A 211 5.77 4.91 4.89
N VAL A 212 5.02 6.02 4.93
CA VAL A 212 4.82 6.89 3.74
C VAL A 212 6.11 7.59 3.34
N GLY A 213 6.86 8.13 4.30
CA GLY A 213 8.16 8.77 4.03
C GLY A 213 9.17 7.79 3.43
N ASN A 214 9.19 6.56 3.93
CA ASN A 214 10.03 5.48 3.42
C ASN A 214 9.61 5.07 2.01
N ALA A 215 8.32 5.00 1.71
CA ALA A 215 7.81 4.72 0.37
C ALA A 215 8.27 5.79 -0.65
N LEU A 216 8.20 7.07 -0.29
CA LEU A 216 8.67 8.16 -1.14
C LEU A 216 10.20 8.15 -1.33
N ALA A 217 10.96 7.90 -0.26
CA ALA A 217 12.42 7.75 -0.32
C ALA A 217 12.83 6.56 -1.22
N ALA A 218 12.07 5.46 -1.15
CA ALA A 218 12.27 4.30 -2.00
C ALA A 218 12.04 4.61 -3.49
N LEU A 219 10.95 5.32 -3.83
CA LEU A 219 10.68 5.77 -5.21
C LEU A 219 11.79 6.67 -5.73
N GLN A 220 12.24 7.63 -4.91
CA GLN A 220 13.36 8.51 -5.24
C GLN A 220 14.65 7.73 -5.51
N ALA A 221 14.87 6.63 -4.80
CA ALA A 221 16.02 5.75 -4.96
C ALA A 221 15.91 4.78 -6.14
N GLY A 222 14.73 4.68 -6.78
CA GLY A 222 14.51 3.85 -7.97
C GLY A 222 13.63 2.61 -7.75
N ALA A 223 12.88 2.52 -6.65
CA ALA A 223 11.82 1.53 -6.51
C ALA A 223 10.71 1.75 -7.55
N ASN A 224 10.02 0.68 -7.92
CA ASN A 224 9.01 0.70 -8.98
C ASN A 224 7.59 0.51 -8.44
N TYR A 225 7.44 -0.24 -7.36
CA TYR A 225 6.15 -0.61 -6.79
C TYR A 225 6.14 -0.38 -5.29
N ILE A 226 4.98 -0.02 -4.76
CA ILE A 226 4.76 0.18 -3.33
C ILE A 226 3.59 -0.68 -2.85
N SER A 227 3.82 -1.41 -1.76
CA SER A 227 2.77 -2.10 -1.03
C SER A 227 2.09 -1.14 -0.05
N ALA A 228 0.76 -1.13 -0.03
CA ALA A 228 -0.06 -0.28 0.83
C ALA A 228 -1.31 -1.05 1.28
N SER A 229 -2.08 -0.49 2.22
CA SER A 229 -3.41 -1.00 2.57
C SER A 229 -4.38 0.15 2.85
N LEU A 230 -5.68 -0.11 2.67
CA LEU A 230 -6.72 0.83 3.09
C LEU A 230 -6.60 1.08 4.60
N LEU A 231 -6.67 2.35 5.02
CA LEU A 231 -6.40 2.81 6.40
C LEU A 231 -4.99 2.50 6.92
N GLY A 232 -4.13 1.88 6.14
CA GLY A 232 -2.84 1.37 6.61
C GLY A 232 -2.96 0.18 7.55
N ILE A 233 -4.09 -0.53 7.59
CA ILE A 233 -4.27 -1.68 8.49
C ILE A 233 -3.32 -2.83 8.17
N GLY A 234 -2.88 -3.53 9.20
CA GLY A 234 -1.95 -4.68 9.10
C GLY A 234 -1.51 -5.13 10.48
N GLU A 235 -0.48 -5.96 10.50
CA GLU A 235 0.15 -6.42 11.73
C GLU A 235 0.66 -5.25 12.56
N ARG A 236 0.47 -5.25 13.88
CA ARG A 236 0.86 -4.22 14.86
C ARG A 236 0.29 -2.83 14.51
N THR A 237 1.15 -1.91 14.04
CA THR A 237 0.79 -0.53 13.64
C THR A 237 0.39 -0.42 12.17
N GLY A 238 0.37 -1.56 11.45
CA GLY A 238 0.02 -1.63 10.05
C GLY A 238 1.17 -1.28 9.11
N ILE A 239 0.80 -0.93 7.88
CA ILE A 239 1.73 -0.62 6.78
C ILE A 239 1.44 0.76 6.17
N THR A 240 2.06 1.08 5.05
CA THR A 240 1.83 2.33 4.31
C THR A 240 0.33 2.55 4.05
N PRO A 241 -0.31 3.62 4.58
CA PRO A 241 -1.73 3.91 4.31
C PRO A 241 -1.95 4.31 2.85
N LEU A 242 -2.89 3.63 2.17
CA LEU A 242 -3.15 3.82 0.74
C LEU A 242 -3.55 5.26 0.40
N SER A 243 -4.47 5.85 1.16
CA SER A 243 -4.91 7.23 0.91
C SER A 243 -3.78 8.24 1.07
N SER A 244 -2.97 8.09 2.12
CA SER A 244 -1.81 8.97 2.34
C SER A 244 -0.79 8.82 1.22
N LEU A 245 -0.51 7.59 0.78
CA LEU A 245 0.37 7.34 -0.37
C LEU A 245 -0.16 8.02 -1.63
N LEU A 246 -1.41 7.74 -2.03
CA LEU A 246 -1.99 8.27 -3.27
C LEU A 246 -2.07 9.81 -3.28
N VAL A 247 -2.39 10.44 -2.15
CA VAL A 247 -2.38 11.90 -2.03
C VAL A 247 -0.97 12.45 -2.22
N ASN A 248 0.06 11.84 -1.63
CA ASN A 248 1.44 12.26 -1.83
C ASN A 248 1.88 12.11 -3.30
N LEU A 249 1.57 10.97 -3.94
CA LEU A 249 1.86 10.77 -5.37
C LEU A 249 1.15 11.81 -6.25
N TYR A 250 -0.12 12.13 -5.96
CA TYR A 250 -0.88 13.17 -6.66
C TYR A 250 -0.30 14.58 -6.46
N VAL A 251 0.24 14.88 -5.29
CA VAL A 251 0.91 16.17 -5.02
C VAL A 251 2.22 16.26 -5.82
N LEU A 252 2.97 15.16 -5.92
CA LEU A 252 4.20 15.09 -6.71
C LEU A 252 3.94 15.16 -8.22
N ASP A 253 2.90 14.47 -8.70
CA ASP A 253 2.46 14.55 -10.09
C ASP A 253 0.94 14.39 -10.21
N ARG A 254 0.27 15.44 -10.72
CA ARG A 254 -1.18 15.46 -10.95
C ARG A 254 -1.67 14.39 -11.93
N GLU A 255 -0.79 13.87 -12.79
CA GLU A 255 -1.11 12.78 -13.73
C GLU A 255 -1.50 11.48 -13.01
N VAL A 256 -1.07 11.31 -11.76
CA VAL A 256 -1.50 10.19 -10.89
C VAL A 256 -3.03 10.13 -10.75
N GLY A 257 -3.70 11.29 -10.66
CA GLY A 257 -5.17 11.36 -10.61
C GLY A 257 -5.88 10.90 -11.89
N LYS A 258 -5.17 10.75 -13.00
CA LYS A 258 -5.71 10.15 -14.24
C LYS A 258 -5.65 8.62 -14.20
N ARG A 259 -4.73 8.08 -13.43
CA ARG A 259 -4.54 6.63 -13.27
C ARG A 259 -5.38 6.05 -12.15
N TYR A 260 -5.52 6.80 -11.03
CA TYR A 260 -6.23 6.38 -9.84
C TYR A 260 -7.39 7.33 -9.54
N ASP A 261 -8.59 6.79 -9.37
CA ASP A 261 -9.75 7.59 -8.93
C ASP A 261 -9.68 7.84 -7.42
N LEU A 262 -9.08 8.96 -7.05
CA LEU A 262 -8.94 9.35 -5.66
C LEU A 262 -10.29 9.65 -4.99
N SER A 263 -11.34 9.95 -5.75
CA SER A 263 -12.65 10.35 -5.19
C SER A 263 -13.32 9.24 -4.38
N LEU A 264 -12.88 8.00 -4.53
CA LEU A 264 -13.39 6.83 -3.80
C LEU A 264 -12.65 6.55 -2.49
N LEU A 265 -11.52 7.23 -2.21
CA LEU A 265 -10.66 6.91 -1.06
C LEU A 265 -11.39 7.03 0.27
N THR A 266 -12.07 8.13 0.51
CA THR A 266 -12.81 8.33 1.76
C THR A 266 -13.89 7.26 1.97
N GLN A 267 -14.62 6.90 0.91
CA GLN A 267 -15.66 5.87 1.00
C GLN A 267 -15.07 4.49 1.26
N ALA A 268 -13.98 4.13 0.57
CA ALA A 268 -13.31 2.83 0.73
C ALA A 268 -12.73 2.67 2.15
N GLU A 269 -12.02 3.69 2.67
CA GLU A 269 -11.44 3.62 4.01
C GLU A 269 -12.49 3.65 5.12
N ASN A 270 -13.57 4.42 4.97
CA ASN A 270 -14.69 4.38 5.92
C ASN A 270 -15.43 3.04 5.89
N TYR A 271 -15.48 2.36 4.75
CA TYR A 271 -16.01 1.01 4.69
C TYR A 271 -15.15 0.04 5.50
N ILE A 272 -13.83 0.08 5.37
CA ILE A 272 -12.90 -0.73 6.19
C ILE A 272 -13.09 -0.40 7.68
N ALA A 273 -13.11 0.87 8.06
CA ALA A 273 -13.33 1.27 9.45
C ALA A 273 -14.62 0.66 10.02
N LYS A 274 -15.72 0.75 9.25
CA LYS A 274 -17.02 0.20 9.62
C LYS A 274 -16.98 -1.31 9.85
N ILE A 275 -16.42 -2.08 8.91
CA ILE A 275 -16.40 -3.56 9.02
C ILE A 275 -15.40 -4.06 10.07
N CYS A 276 -14.38 -3.28 10.41
CA CYS A 276 -13.47 -3.55 11.52
C CYS A 276 -14.03 -3.05 12.88
N GLY A 277 -15.17 -2.38 12.91
CA GLY A 277 -15.73 -1.84 14.16
C GLY A 277 -14.85 -0.76 14.79
N ILE A 278 -14.22 0.08 13.98
CA ILE A 278 -13.41 1.22 14.42
C ILE A 278 -13.89 2.52 13.77
N GLU A 279 -13.46 3.65 14.30
CA GLU A 279 -13.59 4.93 13.61
C GLU A 279 -12.40 5.16 12.68
N THR A 280 -12.63 5.85 11.55
CA THR A 280 -11.52 6.32 10.71
C THR A 280 -10.64 7.25 11.53
N PRO A 281 -9.32 6.99 11.63
CA PRO A 281 -8.41 7.80 12.45
C PRO A 281 -8.51 9.29 12.14
N PRO A 282 -8.67 10.17 13.14
CA PRO A 282 -8.91 11.60 12.92
C PRO A 282 -7.76 12.35 12.29
N ASN A 283 -6.56 11.77 12.29
CA ASN A 283 -5.34 12.31 11.68
C ASN A 283 -5.16 11.90 10.21
N LEU A 284 -6.09 11.15 9.62
CA LEU A 284 -6.10 10.88 8.18
C LEU A 284 -6.93 11.90 7.43
N MET A 285 -6.53 12.25 6.21
CA MET A 285 -7.32 13.15 5.34
C MET A 285 -8.68 12.56 4.96
N THR A 286 -8.84 11.25 4.98
CA THR A 286 -10.10 10.52 4.74
C THR A 286 -11.03 10.48 5.94
N SER A 287 -10.61 11.01 7.10
CA SER A 287 -11.50 11.14 8.26
C SER A 287 -12.68 12.06 7.97
N PRO A 288 -13.93 11.57 8.08
CA PRO A 288 -15.12 12.41 7.84
C PRO A 288 -15.30 13.53 8.87
N SER A 289 -14.78 13.32 10.08
CA SER A 289 -14.96 14.24 11.20
C SER A 289 -13.88 15.32 11.27
N ASN A 290 -12.64 15.02 10.82
CA ASN A 290 -11.51 15.91 11.08
C ASN A 290 -10.59 16.16 9.88
N GLY A 291 -10.57 15.32 8.86
CA GLY A 291 -9.61 15.42 7.73
C GLY A 291 -9.56 16.80 7.05
N PHE A 292 -10.70 17.47 6.95
CA PHE A 292 -10.84 18.84 6.42
C PHE A 292 -11.62 19.75 7.37
N ALA A 293 -11.44 19.56 8.69
CA ALA A 293 -12.07 20.39 9.69
C ALA A 293 -11.20 21.60 10.04
N HIS A 294 -11.79 22.79 10.00
CA HIS A 294 -11.15 24.04 10.39
C HIS A 294 -11.84 24.63 11.61
N LYS A 295 -11.08 24.88 12.69
CA LYS A 295 -11.59 25.40 13.97
C LYS A 295 -10.91 26.68 14.39
N ALA A 296 -9.64 26.88 14.04
CA ALA A 296 -8.89 28.07 14.44
C ALA A 296 -9.43 29.34 13.77
N GLY A 297 -9.66 30.40 14.55
CA GLY A 297 -10.26 31.64 14.05
C GLY A 297 -9.50 32.28 12.90
N ILE A 298 -8.18 32.25 12.94
CA ILE A 298 -7.30 32.76 11.86
C ILE A 298 -7.50 31.97 10.57
N HIS A 299 -7.64 30.65 10.63
CA HIS A 299 -7.92 29.80 9.47
C HIS A 299 -9.29 30.09 8.90
N LEU A 300 -10.32 30.16 9.76
CA LEU A 300 -11.69 30.44 9.33
C LEU A 300 -11.81 31.82 8.68
N ASP A 301 -11.19 32.85 9.24
CA ASP A 301 -11.17 34.20 8.65
C ASP A 301 -10.52 34.22 7.27
N ALA A 302 -9.37 33.58 7.12
CA ALA A 302 -8.66 33.51 5.84
C ALA A 302 -9.41 32.66 4.79
N LEU A 303 -10.00 31.54 5.17
CA LEU A 303 -10.83 30.73 4.28
C LEU A 303 -12.01 31.55 3.73
N VAL A 304 -12.70 32.28 4.61
CA VAL A 304 -13.83 33.11 4.23
C VAL A 304 -13.43 34.28 3.31
N LYS A 305 -12.33 34.96 3.62
CA LYS A 305 -11.84 36.12 2.86
C LYS A 305 -11.18 35.76 1.53
N PHE A 306 -10.36 34.73 1.54
CA PHE A 306 -9.44 34.45 0.44
C PHE A 306 -9.71 33.10 -0.24
N GLY A 307 -10.54 32.24 0.35
CA GLY A 307 -10.88 30.93 -0.19
C GLY A 307 -10.04 29.78 0.36
N PRO A 308 -10.43 28.52 0.02
CA PRO A 308 -9.84 27.30 0.59
C PRO A 308 -8.34 27.14 0.40
N HIS A 309 -7.80 27.62 -0.75
CA HIS A 309 -6.40 27.47 -1.12
C HIS A 309 -5.38 28.03 -0.12
N LYS A 310 -5.86 28.79 0.89
CA LYS A 310 -4.98 29.35 1.93
C LYS A 310 -4.58 28.31 2.99
N TYR A 311 -5.44 27.32 3.24
CA TYR A 311 -5.23 26.33 4.30
C TYR A 311 -5.57 24.91 3.90
N GLU A 312 -5.92 24.66 2.64
CA GLU A 312 -6.17 23.33 2.11
C GLU A 312 -5.16 22.99 1.02
N LEU A 313 -4.47 21.87 1.22
CA LEU A 313 -3.50 21.35 0.23
C LEU A 313 -4.19 20.96 -1.07
N LEU A 314 -5.42 20.44 -0.97
CA LEU A 314 -6.26 19.99 -2.08
C LEU A 314 -7.74 20.14 -1.69
N PRO A 315 -8.63 20.24 -2.67
CA PRO A 315 -10.07 20.26 -2.38
C PRO A 315 -10.52 18.89 -1.81
N PRO A 316 -11.34 18.86 -0.72
CA PRO A 316 -11.76 17.61 -0.10
C PRO A 316 -12.49 16.67 -1.06
N GLN A 317 -13.24 17.20 -2.04
CA GLN A 317 -13.95 16.42 -3.05
C GLN A 317 -13.02 15.55 -3.91
N LEU A 318 -11.76 15.95 -4.05
CA LEU A 318 -10.78 15.16 -4.79
C LEU A 318 -10.62 13.73 -4.21
N ILE A 319 -10.77 13.60 -2.90
CA ILE A 319 -10.66 12.30 -2.21
C ILE A 319 -12.01 11.82 -1.66
N GLY A 320 -13.12 12.39 -2.15
CA GLY A 320 -14.47 12.03 -1.74
C GLY A 320 -14.83 12.48 -0.31
N ASN A 321 -14.10 13.45 0.25
CA ASN A 321 -14.39 14.01 1.57
C ASN A 321 -15.11 15.34 1.48
N ARG A 322 -15.45 15.95 2.61
CA ARG A 322 -16.13 17.24 2.71
C ARG A 322 -15.44 18.14 3.73
N ARG A 323 -15.55 19.44 3.49
CA ARG A 323 -15.05 20.46 4.42
C ARG A 323 -15.96 20.62 5.62
N ALA A 324 -15.39 20.81 6.80
CA ALA A 324 -16.10 21.13 8.01
C ALA A 324 -15.55 22.42 8.64
N LEU A 325 -16.42 23.42 8.79
CA LEU A 325 -16.11 24.63 9.55
C LEU A 325 -16.71 24.48 10.94
N VAL A 326 -15.84 24.32 11.94
CA VAL A 326 -16.22 24.06 13.32
C VAL A 326 -16.23 25.37 14.09
N ALA A 327 -17.40 25.80 14.55
CA ALA A 327 -17.53 26.95 15.44
C ALA A 327 -16.98 26.58 16.84
N GLY A 328 -16.11 27.39 17.39
CA GLY A 328 -15.54 27.20 18.73
C GLY A 328 -15.49 28.51 19.51
N THR A 329 -15.19 28.43 20.81
CA THR A 329 -15.06 29.57 21.72
C THR A 329 -13.94 30.55 21.34
N LEU A 330 -13.02 30.12 20.47
CA LEU A 330 -11.90 30.93 19.97
C LEU A 330 -12.24 31.73 18.69
N LEU A 331 -13.49 31.70 18.23
CA LEU A 331 -13.96 32.59 17.18
C LEU A 331 -14.08 34.02 17.74
N SER A 332 -13.05 34.80 17.59
CA SER A 332 -13.10 36.25 17.87
C SER A 332 -13.73 36.99 16.69
N GLY A 333 -14.80 37.71 16.95
CA GLY A 333 -15.26 38.77 16.09
C GLY A 333 -16.57 38.56 15.34
N LYS A 334 -17.12 39.68 14.85
CA LYS A 334 -18.40 39.84 14.16
C LYS A 334 -18.49 39.06 12.83
N THR A 335 -17.40 38.54 12.32
CA THR A 335 -17.23 37.89 11.01
C THR A 335 -17.83 36.47 10.97
N ALA A 336 -17.96 35.81 12.11
CA ALA A 336 -17.99 34.33 12.15
C ALA A 336 -19.25 33.67 11.56
N ARG A 337 -20.45 34.10 11.91
CA ARG A 337 -21.67 33.32 11.56
C ARG A 337 -22.19 33.60 10.16
N ARG A 338 -22.27 34.89 9.76
CA ARG A 338 -22.80 35.29 8.46
C ARG A 338 -21.86 34.90 7.32
N ASP A 339 -20.57 35.07 7.51
CA ASP A 339 -19.56 34.83 6.48
C ASP A 339 -19.26 33.34 6.33
N ILE A 340 -19.31 32.55 7.42
CA ILE A 340 -19.29 31.08 7.36
C ILE A 340 -20.48 30.55 6.55
N ARG A 341 -21.67 31.14 6.69
CA ARG A 341 -22.84 30.74 5.91
C ARG A 341 -22.60 30.97 4.42
N LYS A 342 -22.17 32.17 4.03
CA LYS A 342 -21.84 32.48 2.64
C LYS A 342 -20.71 31.59 2.07
N PHE A 343 -19.71 31.30 2.90
CA PHE A 343 -18.65 30.39 2.51
C PHE A 343 -19.17 28.97 2.25
N ARG A 344 -20.05 28.45 3.12
CA ARG A 344 -20.69 27.13 2.92
C ARG A 344 -21.54 27.09 1.66
N GLU A 345 -22.26 28.16 1.34
CA GLU A 345 -23.05 28.27 0.11
C GLU A 345 -22.18 28.24 -1.17
N LYS A 346 -20.94 28.74 -1.09
CA LYS A 346 -20.04 28.83 -2.22
C LYS A 346 -19.10 27.61 -2.38
N TYR A 347 -18.69 27.01 -1.27
CA TYR A 347 -17.60 26.01 -1.25
C TYR A 347 -17.97 24.73 -0.44
N GLY A 348 -19.16 24.62 0.05
CA GLY A 348 -19.67 23.51 0.86
C GLY A 348 -19.92 22.21 0.12
#